data_31d856c376494647cdee69f5e5389686
#
_entry.id   31d856c376494647cdee69f5e5389686
#
_cell.length_a   1.000
_cell.length_b   1.000
_cell.length_c   1.000
_cell.angle_alpha   90.00
_cell.angle_beta   90.00
_cell.angle_gamma   90.00
#
_symmetry.space_group_name_H-M   'P 1'
#
loop_
_entity.id
_entity.type
_entity.pdbx_description
1 polymer ?
#
loop_
_entity_poly.entity_id
_entity_poly.type
_entity_poly.pdbx_seq_one_letter_code
_entity_poly.pdbx_strand_id
1 'polypeptide(L)'
;MKHLVKQAGFMFPSVMLAILFFVLTFAGSIYIGTRVIDNYQADMLVRECDVLDSALLMYAKAHRQVDPENVEIRTRTQQDRNSYMYYTTGPIFPRNLSDLGTVRDEQGYFSEAIDLSKFTYTTQTDADGNMTYTLGVTMPNGEYYLSPLSKK
;
A
#
# COMPACT_ATOMS: atom_id res chain seq x y z
N MET A 1 58.54 -32.84 -31.69
CA MET A 1 57.58 -31.72 -31.82
C MET A 1 56.14 -32.06 -32.28
N LYS A 2 55.68 -33.33 -32.33
CA LYS A 2 54.37 -33.71 -32.81
C LYS A 2 53.27 -33.89 -31.70
N HIS A 3 53.65 -33.83 -30.41
CA HIS A 3 52.70 -34.06 -29.30
C HIS A 3 52.02 -32.78 -28.76
N LEU A 4 52.60 -31.60 -28.99
CA LEU A 4 52.07 -30.34 -28.48
C LEU A 4 50.83 -29.83 -29.28
N VAL A 5 50.70 -30.21 -30.53
CA VAL A 5 49.57 -29.76 -31.39
C VAL A 5 48.28 -30.51 -31.09
N LYS A 6 48.33 -31.71 -30.52
CA LYS A 6 47.12 -32.48 -30.16
C LYS A 6 46.44 -31.99 -28.89
N GLN A 7 47.15 -31.34 -27.99
CA GLN A 7 46.56 -30.81 -26.76
C GLN A 7 45.84 -29.47 -26.96
N ALA A 8 46.29 -28.66 -27.92
CA ALA A 8 45.64 -27.37 -28.20
C ALA A 8 44.23 -27.50 -28.76
N GLY A 9 43.94 -28.59 -29.52
CA GLY A 9 42.58 -28.81 -30.07
C GLY A 9 41.52 -29.27 -29.07
N PHE A 10 41.95 -29.79 -27.91
CA PHE A 10 41.03 -30.31 -26.88
C PHE A 10 40.71 -29.26 -25.80
N MET A 11 41.56 -28.23 -25.66
CA MET A 11 41.31 -27.15 -24.68
C MET A 11 40.20 -26.18 -25.12
N PHE A 12 40.04 -25.98 -26.42
CA PHE A 12 39.09 -25.02 -26.95
C PHE A 12 37.61 -25.35 -26.64
N PRO A 13 37.10 -26.57 -26.83
CA PRO A 13 35.73 -26.90 -26.47
C PRO A 13 35.46 -26.90 -24.96
N SER A 14 36.43 -27.28 -24.12
CA SER A 14 36.27 -27.27 -22.67
C SER A 14 36.20 -25.84 -22.09
N VAL A 15 36.99 -24.91 -22.63
CA VAL A 15 36.96 -23.49 -22.25
C VAL A 15 35.66 -22.85 -22.69
N MET A 16 35.16 -23.15 -23.91
CA MET A 16 33.87 -22.69 -24.40
C MET A 16 32.74 -23.20 -23.52
N LEU A 17 32.79 -24.44 -23.10
CA LEU A 17 31.77 -25.05 -22.24
C LEU A 17 31.80 -24.44 -20.82
N ALA A 18 32.96 -24.12 -20.29
CA ALA A 18 33.11 -23.42 -19.02
C ALA A 18 32.55 -21.99 -19.08
N ILE A 19 32.81 -21.27 -20.17
CA ILE A 19 32.25 -19.92 -20.38
C ILE A 19 30.72 -19.99 -20.50
N LEU A 20 30.18 -20.96 -21.25
CA LEU A 20 28.74 -21.15 -21.38
C LEU A 20 28.08 -21.43 -20.02
N PHE A 21 28.68 -22.30 -19.21
CA PHE A 21 28.20 -22.59 -17.87
C PHE A 21 28.22 -21.37 -16.97
N PHE A 22 29.28 -20.56 -17.03
CA PHE A 22 29.42 -19.34 -16.27
C PHE A 22 28.33 -18.31 -16.66
N VAL A 23 28.09 -18.12 -17.95
CA VAL A 23 27.06 -17.21 -18.46
C VAL A 23 25.67 -17.65 -18.01
N LEU A 24 25.36 -18.96 -18.11
CA LEU A 24 24.07 -19.50 -17.68
C LEU A 24 23.84 -19.36 -16.17
N THR A 25 24.86 -19.66 -15.35
CA THR A 25 24.74 -19.51 -13.89
C THR A 25 24.61 -18.04 -13.49
N PHE A 26 25.35 -17.14 -14.12
CA PHE A 26 25.28 -15.72 -13.84
C PHE A 26 23.93 -15.12 -14.25
N ALA A 27 23.44 -15.45 -15.45
CA ALA A 27 22.11 -15.02 -15.91
C ALA A 27 20.98 -15.55 -15.01
N GLY A 28 21.10 -16.82 -14.59
CA GLY A 28 20.13 -17.42 -13.65
C GLY A 28 20.12 -16.74 -12.29
N SER A 29 21.30 -16.35 -11.77
CA SER A 29 21.42 -15.65 -10.49
C SER A 29 20.79 -14.25 -10.53
N ILE A 30 20.96 -13.52 -11.63
CA ILE A 30 20.31 -12.21 -11.82
C ILE A 30 18.80 -12.37 -11.87
N TYR A 31 18.30 -13.34 -12.63
CA TYR A 31 16.84 -13.58 -12.76
C TYR A 31 16.19 -13.93 -11.42
N ILE A 32 16.82 -14.77 -10.62
CA ILE A 32 16.33 -15.11 -9.28
C ILE A 32 16.37 -13.88 -8.36
N GLY A 33 17.49 -13.12 -8.41
CA GLY A 33 17.68 -11.92 -7.60
C GLY A 33 16.58 -10.86 -7.84
N THR A 34 16.24 -10.59 -9.10
CA THR A 34 15.16 -9.63 -9.43
C THR A 34 13.81 -10.09 -8.90
N ARG A 35 13.48 -11.38 -9.04
CA ARG A 35 12.23 -11.95 -8.52
C ARG A 35 12.11 -11.82 -7.00
N VAL A 36 13.20 -12.03 -6.27
CA VAL A 36 13.20 -11.88 -4.81
C VAL A 36 12.98 -10.43 -4.40
N ILE A 37 13.62 -9.49 -5.11
CA ILE A 37 13.45 -8.05 -4.86
C ILE A 37 12.00 -7.62 -5.14
N ASP A 38 11.44 -8.04 -6.27
CA ASP A 38 10.07 -7.69 -6.66
C ASP A 38 9.05 -8.22 -5.64
N ASN A 39 9.22 -9.45 -5.16
CA ASN A 39 8.36 -10.03 -4.14
C ASN A 39 8.47 -9.26 -2.81
N TYR A 40 9.68 -8.90 -2.39
CA TYR A 40 9.89 -8.11 -1.18
C TYR A 40 9.24 -6.72 -1.28
N GLN A 41 9.36 -6.06 -2.43
CA GLN A 41 8.72 -4.77 -2.66
C GLN A 41 7.19 -4.89 -2.68
N ALA A 42 6.66 -5.97 -3.26
CA ALA A 42 5.23 -6.24 -3.25
C ALA A 42 4.70 -6.43 -1.82
N ASP A 43 5.38 -7.24 -1.00
CA ASP A 43 5.01 -7.46 0.40
C ASP A 43 5.07 -6.17 1.23
N MET A 44 6.05 -5.30 0.97
CA MET A 44 6.12 -3.97 1.60
C MET A 44 4.91 -3.11 1.23
N LEU A 45 4.56 -3.03 -0.06
CA LEU A 45 3.43 -2.24 -0.53
C LEU A 45 2.10 -2.72 0.04
N VAL A 46 1.89 -4.04 0.16
CA VAL A 46 0.71 -4.60 0.83
C VAL A 46 0.65 -4.16 2.28
N ARG A 47 1.77 -4.26 3.01
CA ARG A 47 1.83 -3.84 4.42
C ARG A 47 1.58 -2.35 4.60
N GLU A 48 2.16 -1.51 3.74
CA GLU A 48 1.89 -0.07 3.73
C GLU A 48 0.42 0.23 3.45
N CYS A 49 -0.21 -0.53 2.53
CA CYS A 49 -1.64 -0.44 2.24
C CYS A 49 -2.50 -0.78 3.47
N ASP A 50 -2.15 -1.84 4.22
CA ASP A 50 -2.85 -2.24 5.44
C ASP A 50 -2.71 -1.18 6.55
N VAL A 51 -1.54 -0.53 6.65
CA VAL A 51 -1.33 0.59 7.58
C VAL A 51 -2.22 1.79 7.22
N LEU A 52 -2.29 2.13 5.93
CA LEU A 52 -3.15 3.22 5.45
C LEU A 52 -4.64 2.90 5.65
N ASP A 53 -5.07 1.65 5.43
CA ASP A 53 -6.44 1.22 5.73
C ASP A 53 -6.78 1.39 7.21
N SER A 54 -5.86 0.98 8.09
CA SER A 54 -6.04 1.15 9.53
C SER A 54 -6.13 2.63 9.92
N ALA A 55 -5.30 3.48 9.30
CA ALA A 55 -5.31 4.91 9.50
C ALA A 55 -6.63 5.55 9.02
N LEU A 56 -7.14 5.13 7.85
CA LEU A 56 -8.43 5.57 7.31
C LEU A 56 -9.59 5.21 8.24
N LEU A 57 -9.59 4.00 8.80
CA LEU A 57 -10.61 3.57 9.75
C LEU A 57 -10.53 4.34 11.07
N MET A 58 -9.31 4.65 11.55
CA MET A 58 -9.12 5.50 12.74
C MET A 58 -9.61 6.92 12.49
N TYR A 59 -9.29 7.48 11.31
CA TYR A 59 -9.78 8.79 10.90
C TYR A 59 -11.30 8.81 10.86
N ALA A 60 -11.92 7.84 10.19
CA ALA A 60 -13.37 7.72 10.10
C ALA A 60 -14.06 7.54 11.47
N LYS A 61 -13.38 6.88 12.42
CA LYS A 61 -13.88 6.73 13.80
C LYS A 61 -13.79 8.05 14.58
N ALA A 62 -12.76 8.85 14.34
CA ALA A 62 -12.56 10.14 14.97
C ALA A 62 -13.46 11.24 14.36
N HIS A 63 -13.71 11.15 13.05
CA HIS A 63 -14.50 12.11 12.29
C HIS A 63 -15.79 11.44 11.84
N ARG A 64 -16.89 11.72 12.54
CA ARG A 64 -18.20 11.19 12.20
C ARG A 64 -19.05 12.29 11.59
N GLN A 65 -19.78 11.95 10.52
CA GLN A 65 -20.71 12.87 9.90
C GLN A 65 -21.90 13.11 10.84
N VAL A 66 -22.27 14.38 11.03
CA VAL A 66 -23.47 14.77 11.74
C VAL A 66 -24.60 14.85 10.70
N ASP A 67 -25.66 14.11 10.91
CA ASP A 67 -26.88 14.24 10.12
C ASP A 67 -27.64 15.50 10.58
N PRO A 68 -27.73 16.56 9.77
CA PRO A 68 -28.42 17.78 10.13
C PRO A 68 -29.95 17.57 10.27
N GLU A 69 -30.53 16.54 9.65
CA GLU A 69 -31.97 16.26 9.72
C GLU A 69 -32.36 15.44 10.94
N ASN A 70 -31.43 14.64 11.49
CA ASN A 70 -31.61 13.80 12.66
C ASN A 70 -30.96 14.35 13.93
N VAL A 71 -30.67 15.64 13.97
CA VAL A 71 -30.21 16.30 15.18
C VAL A 71 -31.39 16.38 16.15
N GLU A 72 -31.65 15.34 16.92
CA GLU A 72 -32.44 15.44 18.12
C GLU A 72 -31.71 16.33 19.10
N ILE A 73 -32.00 17.62 19.08
CA ILE A 73 -31.54 18.57 20.08
C ILE A 73 -32.26 18.17 21.39
N ARG A 74 -31.66 17.22 22.09
CA ARG A 74 -32.01 17.02 23.50
C ARG A 74 -31.41 18.20 24.28
N THR A 75 -32.17 19.27 24.35
CA THR A 75 -31.95 20.32 25.35
C THR A 75 -32.07 19.68 26.73
N ARG A 76 -30.98 19.10 27.19
CA ARG A 76 -30.81 18.85 28.61
C ARG A 76 -30.65 20.20 29.28
N THR A 77 -31.44 20.37 30.32
CA THR A 77 -31.49 21.47 31.27
C THR A 77 -30.31 22.41 31.24
N GLN A 78 -30.57 23.70 31.40
CA GLN A 78 -29.71 24.88 31.29
C GLN A 78 -28.31 24.78 31.90
N GLN A 79 -27.96 23.67 32.57
CA GLN A 79 -26.66 23.43 33.20
C GLN A 79 -25.65 22.70 32.32
N ASP A 80 -26.11 22.02 31.26
CA ASP A 80 -25.25 21.28 30.31
C ASP A 80 -25.23 21.96 28.92
N ARG A 81 -24.85 23.23 28.90
CA ARG A 81 -24.78 24.02 27.64
C ARG A 81 -23.82 23.49 26.58
N ASN A 82 -23.01 22.46 26.89
CA ASN A 82 -21.98 21.95 25.98
C ASN A 82 -22.17 20.49 25.53
N SER A 83 -23.28 19.84 25.86
CA SER A 83 -23.55 18.47 25.43
C SER A 83 -24.49 18.43 24.23
N TYR A 84 -23.99 18.77 23.05
CA TYR A 84 -24.68 18.41 21.81
C TYR A 84 -24.37 16.95 21.50
N MET A 85 -25.34 16.04 21.65
CA MET A 85 -25.24 14.70 21.07
C MET A 85 -25.61 14.81 19.60
N TYR A 86 -24.60 14.74 18.77
CA TYR A 86 -24.79 14.62 17.32
C TYR A 86 -24.92 13.13 16.98
N TYR A 87 -26.01 12.74 16.36
CA TYR A 87 -26.16 11.42 15.77
C TYR A 87 -25.46 11.41 14.40
N THR A 88 -24.52 10.51 14.25
CA THR A 88 -23.72 10.41 13.02
C THR A 88 -24.27 9.31 12.15
N THR A 89 -24.54 9.62 10.90
CA THR A 89 -25.10 8.69 9.91
C THR A 89 -24.08 7.78 9.24
N GLY A 90 -22.80 8.10 9.33
CA GLY A 90 -21.80 7.26 8.70
C GLY A 90 -20.37 7.71 8.96
N PRO A 91 -19.38 6.89 8.53
CA PRO A 91 -17.99 7.28 8.58
C PRO A 91 -17.69 8.40 7.59
N ILE A 92 -16.85 9.36 7.99
CA ILE A 92 -16.25 10.33 7.07
C ILE A 92 -14.82 9.90 6.78
N PHE A 93 -14.47 9.83 5.51
CA PHE A 93 -13.10 9.59 5.07
C PHE A 93 -12.45 10.89 4.59
N PRO A 94 -11.12 11.06 4.72
CA PRO A 94 -10.43 12.24 4.25
C PRO A 94 -10.54 12.37 2.73
N ARG A 95 -10.45 13.58 2.21
CA ARG A 95 -10.46 13.80 0.75
C ARG A 95 -9.19 13.30 0.08
N ASN A 96 -8.06 13.41 0.77
CA ASN A 96 -6.76 12.98 0.29
C ASN A 96 -6.05 12.16 1.39
N LEU A 97 -5.18 11.23 0.99
CA LEU A 97 -4.36 10.48 1.94
C LEU A 97 -3.44 11.38 2.78
N SER A 98 -3.03 12.53 2.24
CA SER A 98 -2.22 13.51 2.96
C SER A 98 -2.90 14.08 4.20
N ASP A 99 -4.25 14.09 4.21
CA ASP A 99 -5.03 14.61 5.33
C ASP A 99 -4.97 13.67 6.57
N LEU A 100 -4.48 12.44 6.40
CA LEU A 100 -4.26 11.52 7.50
C LEU A 100 -3.12 11.98 8.43
N GLY A 101 -2.13 12.70 7.90
CA GLY A 101 -0.96 13.13 8.64
C GLY A 101 -0.13 12.00 9.22
N THR A 102 1.07 12.29 9.69
CA THR A 102 1.91 11.34 10.41
C THR A 102 1.82 11.59 11.92
N VAL A 103 2.05 10.58 12.75
CA VAL A 103 2.04 10.71 14.23
C VAL A 103 3.06 11.75 14.72
N ARG A 104 4.03 12.15 13.90
CA ARG A 104 4.95 13.27 14.21
C ARG A 104 4.26 14.62 14.29
N ASP A 105 3.11 14.76 13.64
CA ASP A 105 2.34 16.01 13.56
C ASP A 105 1.21 16.05 14.59
N GLU A 106 1.42 15.59 15.80
CA GLU A 106 0.49 15.58 16.96
C GLU A 106 -0.94 15.04 16.69
N GLN A 107 -1.38 14.96 15.43
CA GLN A 107 -2.72 14.52 15.00
C GLN A 107 -2.70 13.43 13.92
N GLY A 108 -1.53 12.88 13.63
CA GLY A 108 -1.39 11.88 12.56
C GLY A 108 -1.89 10.49 12.95
N TYR A 109 -2.35 9.75 11.96
CA TYR A 109 -2.97 8.42 12.11
C TYR A 109 -2.02 7.26 11.80
N PHE A 110 -0.82 7.52 11.28
CA PHE A 110 0.20 6.48 11.04
C PHE A 110 1.61 6.98 11.40
N SER A 111 2.46 6.05 11.86
CA SER A 111 3.79 6.38 12.40
C SER A 111 4.93 6.24 11.41
N GLU A 112 4.69 5.61 10.26
CA GLU A 112 5.71 5.29 9.27
C GLU A 112 5.74 6.34 8.15
N ALA A 113 6.93 6.61 7.61
CA ALA A 113 7.08 7.44 6.42
C ALA A 113 6.69 6.63 5.19
N ILE A 114 5.40 6.66 4.84
CA ILE A 114 4.85 6.01 3.66
C ILE A 114 4.85 7.00 2.50
N ASP A 115 5.32 6.56 1.33
CA ASP A 115 5.23 7.34 0.11
C ASP A 115 3.81 7.26 -0.48
N LEU A 116 2.98 8.22 -0.10
CA LEU A 116 1.57 8.27 -0.48
C LEU A 116 1.34 8.38 -1.99
N SER A 117 2.34 8.83 -2.76
CA SER A 117 2.24 8.98 -4.22
C SER A 117 2.08 7.66 -4.97
N LYS A 118 2.45 6.54 -4.34
CA LYS A 118 2.33 5.19 -4.90
C LYS A 118 0.90 4.64 -4.83
N PHE A 119 0.06 5.23 -3.99
CA PHE A 119 -1.28 4.73 -3.71
C PHE A 119 -2.34 5.51 -4.48
N THR A 120 -3.30 4.78 -5.01
CA THR A 120 -4.52 5.36 -5.59
C THR A 120 -5.60 5.36 -4.52
N TYR A 121 -6.14 6.53 -4.25
CA TYR A 121 -7.19 6.70 -3.25
C TYR A 121 -8.33 7.52 -3.83
N THR A 122 -9.56 7.02 -3.64
CA THR A 122 -10.77 7.73 -4.03
C THR A 122 -11.86 7.53 -2.98
N THR A 123 -12.68 8.52 -2.78
CA THR A 123 -13.86 8.46 -1.94
C THR A 123 -15.11 8.62 -2.77
N GLN A 124 -16.17 7.92 -2.41
CA GLN A 124 -17.48 8.01 -3.02
C GLN A 124 -18.52 8.12 -1.93
N THR A 125 -19.58 8.90 -2.21
CA THR A 125 -20.75 8.99 -1.32
C THR A 125 -21.91 8.36 -2.06
N ASP A 126 -22.59 7.42 -1.42
CA ASP A 126 -23.77 6.78 -1.98
C ASP A 126 -25.02 7.70 -1.89
N ALA A 127 -26.16 7.22 -2.44
CA ALA A 127 -27.41 7.96 -2.43
C ALA A 127 -27.97 8.19 -1.01
N ASP A 128 -27.56 7.36 -0.05
CA ASP A 128 -27.98 7.42 1.34
C ASP A 128 -27.03 8.31 2.20
N GLY A 129 -26.03 8.92 1.56
CA GLY A 129 -25.06 9.79 2.21
C GLY A 129 -23.89 9.07 2.89
N ASN A 130 -23.78 7.74 2.78
CA ASN A 130 -22.67 7.00 3.35
C ASN A 130 -21.43 7.16 2.48
N MET A 131 -20.31 7.49 3.11
CA MET A 131 -19.03 7.54 2.42
C MET A 131 -18.37 6.17 2.39
N THR A 132 -17.82 5.82 1.24
CA THR A 132 -16.97 4.66 1.03
C THR A 132 -15.65 5.12 0.42
N TYR A 133 -14.62 4.30 0.52
CA TYR A 133 -13.35 4.60 -0.11
C TYR A 133 -12.83 3.40 -0.90
N THR A 134 -11.96 3.71 -1.83
CA THR A 134 -11.18 2.74 -2.57
C THR A 134 -9.71 3.08 -2.39
N LEU A 135 -8.92 2.13 -1.91
CA LEU A 135 -7.48 2.25 -1.73
C LEU A 135 -6.81 1.11 -2.46
N GLY A 136 -5.82 1.42 -3.27
CA GLY A 136 -5.06 0.41 -3.99
C GLY A 136 -3.69 0.90 -4.41
N VAL A 137 -2.86 -0.02 -4.89
CA VAL A 137 -1.49 0.24 -5.33
C VAL A 137 -1.13 -0.65 -6.52
N THR A 138 -0.32 -0.12 -7.43
CA THR A 138 0.24 -0.92 -8.52
C THR A 138 1.50 -1.64 -8.05
N MET A 139 1.51 -2.95 -8.15
CA MET A 139 2.62 -3.82 -7.77
C MET A 139 3.77 -3.76 -8.78
N PRO A 140 5.00 -4.15 -8.41
CA PRO A 140 6.14 -4.18 -9.32
C PRO A 140 5.94 -5.07 -10.55
N ASN A 141 5.10 -6.10 -10.44
CA ASN A 141 4.74 -6.99 -11.55
C ASN A 141 3.66 -6.39 -12.49
N GLY A 142 3.19 -5.16 -12.21
CA GLY A 142 2.15 -4.46 -12.96
C GLY A 142 0.72 -4.82 -12.56
N GLU A 143 0.51 -5.74 -11.63
CA GLU A 143 -0.81 -6.05 -11.10
C GLU A 143 -1.30 -4.94 -10.17
N TYR A 144 -2.60 -4.69 -10.18
CA TYR A 144 -3.22 -3.73 -9.28
C TYR A 144 -3.76 -4.44 -8.05
N TYR A 145 -3.20 -4.11 -6.89
CA TYR A 145 -3.70 -4.58 -5.60
C TYR A 145 -4.73 -3.61 -5.06
N LEU A 146 -5.90 -4.14 -4.72
CA LEU A 146 -6.97 -3.39 -4.06
C LEU A 146 -7.05 -3.83 -2.60
N SER A 147 -7.10 -2.87 -1.70
CA SER A 147 -7.26 -3.16 -0.28
C SER A 147 -8.53 -3.98 -0.02
N PRO A 148 -8.46 -5.03 0.82
CA PRO A 148 -9.62 -5.85 1.16
C PRO A 148 -10.73 -5.08 1.88
N LEU A 149 -10.39 -3.97 2.55
CA LEU A 149 -11.36 -3.13 3.26
C LEU A 149 -12.00 -2.07 2.36
N SER A 150 -11.45 -1.86 1.17
CA SER A 150 -12.06 -1.01 0.14
C SER A 150 -13.41 -1.59 -0.28
N LYS A 151 -14.49 -0.90 -0.01
CA LYS A 151 -15.81 -1.29 -0.51
C LYS A 151 -15.91 -0.90 -1.98
N LYS A 152 -16.29 -1.86 -2.79
CA LYS A 152 -16.69 -1.65 -4.18
C LYS A 152 -18.05 -0.99 -4.25
#